data_8fd27abcb95daf6751211635fc3a341b
#
_entry.id   8fd27abcb95daf6751211635fc3a341b
#
_cell.length_a   1.000
_cell.length_b   1.000
_cell.length_c   1.000
_cell.angle_alpha   90.00
_cell.angle_beta   90.00
_cell.angle_gamma   90.00
#
_symmetry.space_group_name_H-M   'P 1'
#
loop_
_entity.id
_entity.type
_entity.pdbx_description
1 polymer ?
#
loop_
_entity_poly.entity_id
_entity_poly.type
_entity_poly.pdbx_seq_one_letter_code
_entity_poly.pdbx_strand_id
1 'polypeptide(L)'
;MRRYKNENLDPALFQHLLDVAWHAPTGVNSRQVRFTVLDSKEKMAQFRDDVMAGLGKMVKESTLPAGMEYYTNFVKIWEKHHVDLLFRDAPHLLVASAPKCVASPVQDCLIALSYFELFAQSNGVGTVWNGLVYKVINDLLPLNRQRLGIPDDHVIGYAMVFGKPDVHFVRTVQHTPALIHRALNE
;
A
#
# COMPACT_ATOMS: atom_id res chain seq x y z
N MET A 1 -9.14 6.59 -0.62
CA MET A 1 -9.07 7.52 -1.78
C MET A 1 -8.68 6.74 -3.03
N ARG A 2 -9.28 7.02 -4.22
CA ARG A 2 -9.03 6.22 -5.45
C ARG A 2 -8.84 7.08 -6.71
N ARG A 3 -8.65 8.38 -6.54
CA ARG A 3 -8.36 9.35 -7.61
C ARG A 3 -7.37 10.36 -7.07
N TYR A 4 -6.27 10.51 -7.77
CA TYR A 4 -5.13 11.33 -7.36
C TYR A 4 -4.78 12.33 -8.44
N LYS A 5 -4.23 13.47 -8.05
CA LYS A 5 -3.58 14.39 -8.97
C LYS A 5 -2.28 13.77 -9.47
N ASN A 6 -1.96 13.99 -10.73
CA ASN A 6 -0.71 13.52 -11.34
C ASN A 6 0.47 14.46 -10.97
N GLU A 7 0.75 14.56 -9.68
CA GLU A 7 1.83 15.39 -9.15
C GLU A 7 2.53 14.70 -8.00
N ASN A 8 3.80 14.99 -7.79
CA ASN A 8 4.53 14.54 -6.62
C ASN A 8 4.06 15.34 -5.39
N LEU A 9 4.12 14.71 -4.22
CA LEU A 9 4.00 15.43 -2.96
C LEU A 9 5.25 16.31 -2.75
N ASP A 10 5.08 17.38 -2.01
CA ASP A 10 6.20 18.16 -1.52
C ASP A 10 7.15 17.28 -0.73
N PRO A 11 8.48 17.30 -1.00
CA PRO A 11 9.44 16.41 -0.35
C PRO A 11 9.48 16.56 1.17
N ALA A 12 9.30 17.76 1.71
CA ALA A 12 9.31 18.00 3.14
C ALA A 12 8.05 17.40 3.80
N LEU A 13 6.89 17.57 3.16
CA LEU A 13 5.66 16.91 3.61
C LEU A 13 5.81 15.39 3.56
N PHE A 14 6.35 14.86 2.46
CA PHE A 14 6.55 13.41 2.29
C PHE A 14 7.40 12.84 3.44
N GLN A 15 8.56 13.48 3.73
CA GLN A 15 9.42 13.06 4.82
C GLN A 15 8.71 13.15 6.18
N HIS A 16 8.00 14.26 6.41
CA HIS A 16 7.27 14.47 7.68
C HIS A 16 6.20 13.40 7.93
N LEU A 17 5.49 12.94 6.88
CA LEU A 17 4.52 11.83 7.00
C LEU A 17 5.20 10.55 7.48
N LEU A 18 6.38 10.23 6.95
CA LEU A 18 7.14 9.04 7.36
C LEU A 18 7.70 9.18 8.78
N ASP A 19 8.21 10.36 9.14
CA ASP A 19 8.75 10.63 10.48
C ASP A 19 7.68 10.45 11.55
N VAL A 20 6.46 10.93 11.31
CA VAL A 20 5.35 10.73 12.25
C VAL A 20 4.96 9.26 12.34
N ALA A 21 4.87 8.55 11.22
CA ALA A 21 4.57 7.12 11.20
C ALA A 21 5.64 6.28 11.92
N TRP A 22 6.89 6.75 11.94
CA TRP A 22 8.00 6.11 12.66
C TRP A 22 7.80 6.09 14.18
N HIS A 23 7.00 7.01 14.73
CA HIS A 23 6.68 7.03 16.17
C HIS A 23 5.59 6.03 16.57
N ALA A 24 5.05 5.24 15.63
CA ALA A 24 4.09 4.21 15.93
C ALA A 24 4.64 3.20 16.97
N PRO A 25 3.83 2.77 17.96
CA PRO A 25 4.27 1.78 18.92
C PRO A 25 4.51 0.42 18.26
N THR A 26 5.45 -0.34 18.79
CA THR A 26 5.79 -1.68 18.30
C THR A 26 5.81 -2.69 19.46
N GLY A 27 5.57 -3.96 19.15
CA GLY A 27 5.67 -5.05 20.11
C GLY A 27 7.03 -5.06 20.79
N VAL A 28 7.02 -5.13 22.13
CA VAL A 28 8.21 -5.04 22.99
C VAL A 28 9.15 -3.86 22.67
N ASN A 29 8.61 -2.80 22.10
CA ASN A 29 9.36 -1.61 21.67
C ASN A 29 10.51 -1.94 20.68
N SER A 30 10.29 -2.89 19.78
CA SER A 30 11.31 -3.40 18.84
C SER A 30 11.80 -2.34 17.85
N ARG A 31 10.91 -1.42 17.43
CA ARG A 31 11.21 -0.31 16.51
C ARG A 31 11.93 -0.75 15.22
N GLN A 32 11.52 -1.88 14.65
CA GLN A 32 12.15 -2.47 13.47
C GLN A 32 11.26 -2.45 12.22
N VAL A 33 10.20 -1.66 12.21
CA VAL A 33 9.41 -1.43 11.00
C VAL A 33 10.28 -0.69 9.99
N ARG A 34 10.30 -1.19 8.76
CA ARG A 34 10.95 -0.56 7.62
C ARG A 34 9.91 -0.05 6.64
N PHE A 35 10.04 1.21 6.26
CA PHE A 35 9.29 1.81 5.17
C PHE A 35 10.07 1.75 3.87
N THR A 36 9.51 1.09 2.86
CA THR A 36 10.00 1.11 1.49
C THR A 36 9.07 1.96 0.67
N VAL A 37 9.58 2.99 -0.01
CA VAL A 37 8.77 3.99 -0.69
C VAL A 37 9.16 4.16 -2.15
N LEU A 38 8.17 4.40 -3.00
CA LEU A 38 8.36 5.04 -4.30
C LEU A 38 7.94 6.51 -4.13
N ASP A 39 8.92 7.38 -4.08
CA ASP A 39 8.81 8.78 -3.67
C ASP A 39 8.54 9.75 -4.83
N SER A 40 8.49 9.24 -6.06
CA SER A 40 8.14 10.03 -7.23
C SER A 40 7.23 9.27 -8.20
N LYS A 41 6.43 10.02 -8.93
CA LYS A 41 5.52 9.49 -9.94
C LYS A 41 6.26 8.81 -11.10
N GLU A 42 7.49 9.21 -11.38
CA GLU A 42 8.36 8.61 -12.39
C GLU A 42 8.77 7.18 -11.97
N LYS A 43 9.26 7.02 -10.73
CA LYS A 43 9.55 5.71 -10.15
C LYS A 43 8.30 4.84 -10.06
N MET A 44 7.17 5.46 -9.70
CA MET A 44 5.89 4.77 -9.61
C MET A 44 5.39 4.30 -10.98
N ALA A 45 5.53 5.12 -12.02
CA ALA A 45 5.19 4.76 -13.39
C ALA A 45 6.03 3.58 -13.88
N GLN A 46 7.35 3.64 -13.70
CA GLN A 46 8.25 2.55 -14.06
C GLN A 46 7.88 1.24 -13.34
N PHE A 47 7.66 1.31 -12.03
CA PHE A 47 7.28 0.13 -11.24
C PHE A 47 5.94 -0.46 -11.68
N ARG A 48 4.95 0.39 -11.98
CA ARG A 48 3.66 -0.02 -12.53
C ARG A 48 3.80 -0.75 -13.86
N ASP A 49 4.56 -0.18 -14.80
CA ASP A 49 4.78 -0.77 -16.11
C ASP A 49 5.42 -2.16 -15.99
N ASP A 50 6.43 -2.29 -15.13
CA ASP A 50 7.09 -3.56 -14.84
C ASP A 50 6.15 -4.59 -14.22
N VAL A 51 5.31 -4.18 -13.29
CA VAL A 51 4.30 -5.05 -12.67
C VAL A 51 3.28 -5.49 -13.70
N MET A 52 2.77 -4.58 -14.52
CA MET A 52 1.78 -4.91 -15.54
C MET A 52 2.36 -5.82 -16.62
N ALA A 53 3.62 -5.62 -17.01
CA ALA A 53 4.33 -6.54 -17.92
C ALA A 53 4.49 -7.95 -17.31
N GLY A 54 4.88 -8.03 -16.02
CA GLY A 54 4.98 -9.29 -15.30
C GLY A 54 3.66 -10.05 -15.20
N LEU A 55 2.59 -9.35 -14.82
CA LEU A 55 1.24 -9.91 -14.77
C LEU A 55 0.76 -10.33 -16.18
N GLY A 56 1.04 -9.53 -17.20
CA GLY A 56 0.72 -9.85 -18.59
C GLY A 56 1.39 -11.15 -19.06
N LYS A 57 2.63 -11.38 -18.66
CA LYS A 57 3.33 -12.65 -18.91
C LYS A 57 2.62 -13.82 -18.22
N MET A 58 2.29 -13.70 -16.92
CA MET A 58 1.57 -14.73 -16.18
C MET A 58 0.21 -15.07 -16.81
N VAL A 59 -0.53 -14.06 -17.29
CA VAL A 59 -1.81 -14.27 -17.99
C VAL A 59 -1.62 -15.04 -19.29
N LYS A 60 -0.61 -14.67 -20.12
CA LYS A 60 -0.30 -15.36 -21.38
C LYS A 60 0.13 -16.80 -21.18
N GLU A 61 0.90 -17.06 -20.12
CA GLU A 61 1.40 -18.39 -19.77
C GLU A 61 0.40 -19.21 -18.93
N SER A 62 -0.76 -18.63 -18.57
CA SER A 62 -1.76 -19.26 -17.70
C SER A 62 -1.20 -19.74 -16.34
N THR A 63 -0.28 -18.97 -15.78
CA THR A 63 0.43 -19.27 -14.50
C THR A 63 -0.13 -18.53 -13.30
N LEU A 64 -1.25 -17.81 -13.44
CA LEU A 64 -1.92 -17.19 -12.30
C LEU A 64 -2.43 -18.27 -11.31
N PRO A 65 -2.18 -18.11 -10.00
CA PRO A 65 -2.71 -19.04 -9.00
C PRO A 65 -4.25 -19.08 -8.98
N ALA A 66 -4.81 -20.20 -8.56
CA ALA A 66 -6.24 -20.36 -8.37
C ALA A 66 -6.80 -19.28 -7.41
N GLY A 67 -7.92 -18.68 -7.79
CA GLY A 67 -8.54 -17.57 -7.05
C GLY A 67 -7.91 -16.19 -7.32
N MET A 68 -6.94 -16.09 -8.22
CA MET A 68 -6.30 -14.83 -8.64
C MET A 68 -6.57 -14.48 -10.12
N GLU A 69 -7.47 -15.17 -10.78
CA GLU A 69 -7.81 -15.01 -12.20
C GLU A 69 -8.33 -13.59 -12.52
N TYR A 70 -8.84 -12.88 -11.52
CA TYR A 70 -9.33 -11.51 -11.68
C TYR A 70 -8.24 -10.52 -12.12
N TYR A 71 -6.94 -10.83 -11.91
CA TYR A 71 -5.83 -10.04 -12.46
C TYR A 71 -5.81 -10.02 -13.99
N THR A 72 -6.36 -11.06 -14.64
CA THR A 72 -6.52 -11.07 -16.10
C THR A 72 -7.31 -9.86 -16.62
N ASN A 73 -8.36 -9.44 -15.90
CA ASN A 73 -9.14 -8.27 -16.28
C ASN A 73 -8.34 -6.98 -16.12
N PHE A 74 -7.50 -6.87 -15.09
CA PHE A 74 -6.65 -5.70 -14.91
C PHE A 74 -5.63 -5.57 -16.04
N VAL A 75 -4.99 -6.69 -16.43
CA VAL A 75 -4.06 -6.72 -17.58
C VAL A 75 -4.78 -6.34 -18.87
N LYS A 76 -5.93 -6.93 -19.18
CA LYS A 76 -6.70 -6.62 -20.40
C LYS A 76 -7.10 -5.14 -20.46
N ILE A 77 -7.54 -4.55 -19.36
CA ILE A 77 -7.94 -3.14 -19.32
C ILE A 77 -6.72 -2.24 -19.49
N TRP A 78 -5.61 -2.59 -18.86
CA TRP A 78 -4.35 -1.87 -19.04
C TRP A 78 -3.85 -1.91 -20.48
N GLU A 79 -3.75 -3.10 -21.07
CA GLU A 79 -3.27 -3.27 -22.46
C GLU A 79 -4.15 -2.54 -23.49
N LYS A 80 -5.47 -2.53 -23.28
CA LYS A 80 -6.43 -1.95 -24.23
C LYS A 80 -6.67 -0.46 -24.04
N HIS A 81 -6.68 0.00 -22.80
CA HIS A 81 -7.18 1.34 -22.46
C HIS A 81 -6.18 2.17 -21.65
N HIS A 82 -5.04 1.60 -21.25
CA HIS A 82 -4.06 2.23 -20.35
C HIS A 82 -4.68 2.76 -19.03
N VAL A 83 -5.73 2.08 -18.53
CA VAL A 83 -6.37 2.42 -17.26
C VAL A 83 -5.77 1.60 -16.15
N ASP A 84 -5.16 2.27 -15.17
CA ASP A 84 -4.55 1.64 -14.00
C ASP A 84 -5.60 1.34 -12.91
N LEU A 85 -6.10 0.11 -12.91
CA LEU A 85 -7.01 -0.37 -11.86
C LEU A 85 -6.27 -0.92 -10.63
N LEU A 86 -4.97 -1.18 -10.76
CA LEU A 86 -4.16 -1.81 -9.71
C LEU A 86 -3.65 -0.75 -8.72
N PHE A 87 -2.92 0.24 -9.21
CA PHE A 87 -2.36 1.32 -8.38
C PHE A 87 -3.22 2.58 -8.34
N ARG A 88 -4.27 2.66 -9.20
CA ARG A 88 -5.21 3.79 -9.25
C ARG A 88 -4.55 5.11 -9.66
N ASP A 89 -3.54 5.06 -10.52
CA ASP A 89 -2.73 6.22 -10.93
C ASP A 89 -2.15 7.01 -9.75
N ALA A 90 -1.97 6.36 -8.60
CA ALA A 90 -1.36 6.99 -7.45
C ALA A 90 0.11 7.32 -7.73
N PRO A 91 0.60 8.51 -7.36
CA PRO A 91 1.97 8.91 -7.61
C PRO A 91 2.99 8.27 -6.67
N HIS A 92 2.54 7.67 -5.56
CA HIS A 92 3.44 7.13 -4.53
C HIS A 92 2.96 5.78 -3.99
N LEU A 93 3.94 4.97 -3.58
CA LEU A 93 3.74 3.68 -2.90
C LEU A 93 4.52 3.67 -1.59
N LEU A 94 3.91 3.14 -0.55
CA LEU A 94 4.52 2.81 0.74
C LEU A 94 4.29 1.32 1.02
N VAL A 95 5.37 0.60 1.29
CA VAL A 95 5.32 -0.79 1.77
C VAL A 95 5.96 -0.82 3.16
N ALA A 96 5.22 -1.30 4.14
CA ALA A 96 5.76 -1.54 5.49
C ALA A 96 6.16 -3.00 5.64
N SER A 97 7.38 -3.23 6.11
CA SER A 97 7.92 -4.57 6.39
C SER A 97 8.68 -4.58 7.70
N ALA A 98 8.82 -5.75 8.32
CA ALA A 98 9.61 -5.93 9.54
C ALA A 98 10.29 -7.30 9.54
N PRO A 99 11.42 -7.48 10.27
CA PRO A 99 12.09 -8.76 10.38
C PRO A 99 11.16 -9.85 10.95
N LYS A 100 11.23 -11.05 10.40
CA LYS A 100 10.43 -12.20 10.84
C LYS A 100 10.68 -12.58 12.30
N CYS A 101 11.85 -12.23 12.83
CA CYS A 101 12.26 -12.58 14.19
C CYS A 101 11.68 -11.66 15.29
N VAL A 102 11.08 -10.53 14.96
CA VAL A 102 10.45 -9.66 15.98
C VAL A 102 9.12 -10.24 16.44
N ALA A 103 8.68 -9.83 17.64
CA ALA A 103 7.52 -10.43 18.29
C ALA A 103 6.19 -10.26 17.53
N SER A 104 6.01 -9.12 16.84
CA SER A 104 4.73 -8.75 16.21
C SER A 104 4.95 -8.05 14.86
N PRO A 105 5.64 -8.69 13.88
CA PRO A 105 6.12 -7.99 12.70
C PRO A 105 4.99 -7.43 11.81
N VAL A 106 3.92 -8.18 11.63
CA VAL A 106 2.77 -7.75 10.80
C VAL A 106 1.97 -6.67 11.53
N GLN A 107 1.69 -6.86 12.82
CA GLN A 107 0.93 -5.92 13.63
C GLN A 107 1.65 -4.57 13.72
N ASP A 108 2.96 -4.59 13.95
CA ASP A 108 3.79 -3.37 14.02
C ASP A 108 3.71 -2.59 12.69
N CYS A 109 3.79 -3.28 11.55
CA CYS A 109 3.63 -2.66 10.24
C CYS A 109 2.23 -2.05 10.04
N LEU A 110 1.17 -2.76 10.45
CA LEU A 110 -0.21 -2.27 10.30
C LEU A 110 -0.46 -1.03 11.19
N ILE A 111 0.06 -1.03 12.42
CA ILE A 111 -0.03 0.12 13.31
C ILE A 111 0.70 1.33 12.69
N ALA A 112 1.92 1.14 12.19
CA ALA A 112 2.69 2.20 11.55
C ALA A 112 1.98 2.78 10.31
N LEU A 113 1.40 1.92 9.47
CA LEU A 113 0.60 2.36 8.31
C LEU A 113 -0.68 3.09 8.74
N SER A 114 -1.30 2.72 9.85
CA SER A 114 -2.47 3.42 10.40
C SER A 114 -2.09 4.83 10.89
N TYR A 115 -0.94 4.98 11.54
CA TYR A 115 -0.40 6.30 11.90
C TYR A 115 -0.13 7.14 10.67
N PHE A 116 0.51 6.56 9.64
CA PHE A 116 0.73 7.23 8.37
C PHE A 116 -0.59 7.69 7.75
N GLU A 117 -1.60 6.82 7.65
CA GLU A 117 -2.90 7.14 7.05
C GLU A 117 -3.59 8.30 7.75
N LEU A 118 -3.72 8.24 9.08
CA LEU A 118 -4.40 9.28 9.85
C LEU A 118 -3.70 10.63 9.70
N PHE A 119 -2.37 10.62 9.77
CA PHE A 119 -1.59 11.86 9.64
C PHE A 119 -1.57 12.36 8.20
N ALA A 120 -1.51 11.49 7.20
CA ALA A 120 -1.63 11.86 5.79
C ALA A 120 -2.98 12.55 5.50
N GLN A 121 -4.08 12.00 6.01
CA GLN A 121 -5.40 12.59 5.84
C GLN A 121 -5.51 13.97 6.49
N SER A 122 -4.94 14.18 7.67
CA SER A 122 -4.93 15.50 8.33
C SER A 122 -4.12 16.54 7.56
N ASN A 123 -3.19 16.11 6.70
CA ASN A 123 -2.38 16.96 5.82
C ASN A 123 -2.91 17.01 4.37
N GLY A 124 -4.16 16.58 4.13
CA GLY A 124 -4.78 16.64 2.82
C GLY A 124 -4.24 15.62 1.81
N VAL A 125 -3.57 14.57 2.28
CA VAL A 125 -3.05 13.48 1.45
C VAL A 125 -4.00 12.29 1.53
N GLY A 126 -4.43 11.79 0.37
CA GLY A 126 -5.31 10.64 0.28
C GLY A 126 -4.52 9.33 0.23
N THR A 127 -5.03 8.31 0.90
CA THR A 127 -4.40 6.99 1.01
C THR A 127 -5.36 5.88 0.59
N VAL A 128 -4.81 4.74 0.16
CA VAL A 128 -5.55 3.48 -0.02
C VAL A 128 -4.71 2.33 0.49
N TRP A 129 -5.27 1.54 1.40
CA TRP A 129 -4.77 0.21 1.72
C TRP A 129 -4.93 -0.68 0.50
N ASN A 130 -3.82 -1.05 -0.15
CA ASN A 130 -3.84 -1.70 -1.44
C ASN A 130 -3.48 -3.19 -1.34
N GLY A 131 -4.49 -4.01 -1.03
CA GLY A 131 -4.33 -5.46 -0.94
C GLY A 131 -4.00 -6.13 -2.27
N LEU A 132 -4.38 -5.52 -3.40
CA LEU A 132 -4.03 -6.05 -4.72
C LEU A 132 -2.52 -5.92 -4.97
N VAL A 133 -1.96 -4.75 -4.71
CA VAL A 133 -0.52 -4.49 -4.83
C VAL A 133 0.26 -5.31 -3.81
N TYR A 134 -0.23 -5.43 -2.57
CA TYR A 134 0.35 -6.31 -1.57
C TYR A 134 0.51 -7.75 -2.09
N LYS A 135 -0.56 -8.33 -2.66
CA LYS A 135 -0.53 -9.68 -3.23
C LYS A 135 0.42 -9.79 -4.41
N VAL A 136 0.48 -8.78 -5.27
CA VAL A 136 1.42 -8.76 -6.40
C VAL A 136 2.88 -8.85 -5.90
N ILE A 137 3.24 -8.02 -4.93
CA ILE A 137 4.62 -7.96 -4.42
C ILE A 137 4.97 -9.23 -3.60
N ASN A 138 4.02 -9.71 -2.81
CA ASN A 138 4.25 -10.82 -1.89
C ASN A 138 4.12 -12.20 -2.54
N ASP A 139 3.13 -12.39 -3.41
CA ASP A 139 2.70 -13.71 -3.86
C ASP A 139 2.94 -13.96 -5.37
N LEU A 140 2.66 -12.96 -6.23
CA LEU A 140 2.64 -13.17 -7.67
C LEU A 140 3.99 -12.89 -8.35
N LEU A 141 4.61 -11.79 -8.00
CA LEU A 141 5.85 -11.32 -8.62
C LEU A 141 6.93 -11.07 -7.54
N PRO A 142 7.47 -12.13 -6.91
CA PRO A 142 8.38 -12.01 -5.77
C PRO A 142 9.68 -11.26 -6.12
N LEU A 143 10.09 -11.21 -7.39
CA LEU A 143 11.23 -10.40 -7.84
C LEU A 143 11.03 -8.91 -7.57
N ASN A 144 9.79 -8.42 -7.52
CA ASN A 144 9.51 -7.03 -7.17
C ASN A 144 9.88 -6.70 -5.72
N ARG A 145 9.87 -7.68 -4.84
CA ARG A 145 10.37 -7.53 -3.47
C ARG A 145 11.85 -7.14 -3.45
N GLN A 146 12.68 -7.84 -4.24
CA GLN A 146 14.11 -7.53 -4.36
C GLN A 146 14.34 -6.17 -5.02
N ARG A 147 13.58 -5.85 -6.09
CA ARG A 147 13.64 -4.55 -6.78
C ARG A 147 13.27 -3.38 -5.87
N LEU A 148 12.35 -3.58 -4.95
CA LEU A 148 11.98 -2.61 -3.92
C LEU A 148 12.99 -2.60 -2.75
N GLY A 149 14.01 -3.45 -2.75
CA GLY A 149 15.01 -3.55 -1.69
C GLY A 149 14.43 -4.02 -0.35
N ILE A 150 13.36 -4.82 -0.37
CA ILE A 150 12.79 -5.41 0.83
C ILE A 150 13.59 -6.66 1.19
N PRO A 151 14.19 -6.74 2.39
CA PRO A 151 15.02 -7.89 2.79
C PRO A 151 14.25 -9.21 2.80
N ASP A 152 14.92 -10.31 2.50
CA ASP A 152 14.32 -11.66 2.44
C ASP A 152 13.88 -12.17 3.83
N ASP A 153 14.54 -11.70 4.89
CA ASP A 153 14.21 -12.00 6.28
C ASP A 153 13.07 -11.14 6.84
N HIS A 154 12.53 -10.20 6.06
CA HIS A 154 11.36 -9.42 6.45
C HIS A 154 10.06 -10.13 6.05
N VAL A 155 9.00 -9.89 6.79
CA VAL A 155 7.62 -10.07 6.35
C VAL A 155 7.08 -8.71 5.90
N ILE A 156 6.33 -8.70 4.79
CA ILE A 156 5.58 -7.51 4.38
C ILE A 156 4.30 -7.46 5.19
N GLY A 157 4.08 -6.39 5.96
CA GLY A 157 2.83 -6.19 6.68
C GLY A 157 1.70 -5.78 5.73
N TYR A 158 1.91 -4.75 4.93
CA TYR A 158 0.96 -4.32 3.90
C TYR A 158 1.58 -3.30 2.92
N ALA A 159 0.79 -2.97 1.88
CA ALA A 159 1.11 -1.94 0.90
C ALA A 159 0.02 -0.86 0.87
N MET A 160 0.42 0.39 0.72
CA MET A 160 -0.46 1.55 0.63
C MET A 160 -0.03 2.43 -0.53
N VAL A 161 -0.98 2.84 -1.38
CA VAL A 161 -0.75 3.87 -2.37
C VAL A 161 -1.32 5.18 -1.88
N PHE A 162 -0.70 6.30 -2.24
CA PHE A 162 -1.10 7.61 -1.73
C PHE A 162 -0.70 8.75 -2.66
N GLY A 163 -1.29 9.91 -2.43
CA GLY A 163 -1.04 11.13 -3.19
C GLY A 163 -2.07 12.20 -2.89
N LYS A 164 -1.93 13.35 -3.52
CA LYS A 164 -2.90 14.44 -3.39
C LYS A 164 -4.23 14.05 -4.03
N PRO A 165 -5.35 14.16 -3.32
CA PRO A 165 -6.66 13.81 -3.86
C PRO A 165 -7.05 14.68 -5.06
N ASP A 166 -7.63 14.06 -6.09
CA ASP A 166 -8.29 14.75 -7.21
C ASP A 166 -9.81 14.73 -7.07
N VAL A 167 -10.29 14.60 -5.85
CA VAL A 167 -11.71 14.66 -5.49
C VAL A 167 -11.88 15.34 -4.15
N HIS A 168 -12.98 16.07 -4.01
CA HIS A 168 -13.42 16.61 -2.74
C HIS A 168 -14.74 15.94 -2.34
N PHE A 169 -14.76 15.35 -1.13
CA PHE A 169 -15.99 14.76 -0.59
C PHE A 169 -16.81 15.85 0.10
N VAL A 170 -18.04 15.99 -0.31
CA VAL A 170 -18.97 17.01 0.23
C VAL A 170 -19.39 16.70 1.67
N ARG A 171 -19.35 15.43 2.04
CA ARG A 171 -19.75 14.95 3.38
C ARG A 171 -19.01 13.67 3.76
N THR A 172 -18.90 13.42 5.06
CA THR A 172 -18.45 12.15 5.61
C THR A 172 -19.52 11.08 5.49
N VAL A 173 -19.09 9.81 5.49
CA VAL A 173 -20.02 8.68 5.61
C VAL A 173 -20.54 8.61 7.05
N GLN A 174 -21.86 8.51 7.22
CA GLN A 174 -22.43 8.20 8.52
C GLN A 174 -22.32 6.70 8.78
N HIS A 175 -21.85 6.34 9.94
CA HIS A 175 -21.80 4.97 10.42
C HIS A 175 -22.83 4.77 11.53
N THR A 176 -23.31 3.54 11.69
CA THR A 176 -24.05 3.12 12.88
C THR A 176 -23.13 3.23 14.10
N PRO A 177 -23.69 3.38 15.31
CA PRO A 177 -22.90 3.34 16.54
C PRO A 177 -22.02 2.08 16.61
N ALA A 178 -20.89 2.19 17.29
CA ALA A 178 -20.00 1.06 17.49
C ALA A 178 -20.72 -0.08 18.23
N LEU A 179 -20.48 -1.31 17.79
CA LEU A 179 -20.93 -2.50 18.50
C LEU A 179 -20.00 -2.70 19.70
N ILE A 180 -20.55 -2.47 20.90
CA ILE A 180 -19.80 -2.56 22.15
C ILE A 180 -20.43 -3.65 23.01
N HIS A 181 -19.63 -4.65 23.36
CA HIS A 181 -19.95 -5.61 24.42
C HIS A 181 -19.16 -5.28 25.67
N ARG A 182 -19.85 -5.09 26.81
CA ARG A 182 -19.22 -4.90 28.13
C ARG A 182 -19.19 -6.25 28.81
N ALA A 183 -18.01 -6.87 28.86
CA ALA A 183 -17.81 -8.14 29.51
C ALA A 183 -17.90 -7.99 31.05
N LEU A 184 -18.24 -9.09 31.73
CA LEU A 184 -18.34 -9.18 33.21
C LEU A 184 -19.35 -8.20 33.82
N ASN A 185 -20.42 -7.86 33.11
CA ASN A 185 -21.58 -7.22 33.74
C ASN A 185 -22.27 -8.26 34.60
N GLU A 186 -22.49 -7.97 35.89
CA GLU A 186 -23.29 -8.77 36.80
C GLU A 186 -24.76 -8.82 36.36
#